data_0b036fb4cdd0e6a7ed5222c0526e2eab
#
_entry.id   0b036fb4cdd0e6a7ed5222c0526e2eab
#
_cell.length_a   1.000
_cell.length_b   1.000
_cell.length_c   1.000
_cell.angle_alpha   90.00
_cell.angle_beta   90.00
_cell.angle_gamma   90.00
#
_symmetry.space_group_name_H-M   'P 1'
#
loop_
_entity.id
_entity.type
_entity.pdbx_description
1 polymer ?
#
loop_
_entity_poly.entity_id
_entity_poly.type
_entity_poly.pdbx_seq_one_letter_code
_entity_poly.pdbx_strand_id
1 'polypeptide(L)'
;DASVAFSVTRVKGPGQVEAFITQTFGAVEMMCDSQARGTQESTQDGVRVRTGDMGSLELPLQAHTHLSWAFADAGVYELDVLAMPRNAPEGVRQAQGTLHVVVGEDPAEAASRLGTNTTVLASGHADIAFKAYTGRLVIRTDSGGKVTEHDLARTIIAVPSRTLQEVPAGGQYGFLRGSSREHRGQVYLLAQAVLGKHVHGEIDPHIWHSVPNMKAAAQVMRDALAETDPPGTSLYAANTERVMRELDELDWEIRGIY
;
A
#
# COMPACT_ATOMS: atom_id res chain seq x y z
N ASP A 1 19.76 11.29 9.67
CA ASP A 1 18.41 11.41 10.25
C ASP A 1 17.95 10.06 10.76
N ALA A 2 17.07 10.07 11.78
CA ALA A 2 16.52 8.86 12.35
C ALA A 2 15.47 8.26 11.44
N SER A 3 15.51 6.93 11.26
CA SER A 3 14.60 6.19 10.37
C SER A 3 14.21 4.85 10.97
N VAL A 4 13.32 4.15 10.30
CA VAL A 4 12.95 2.76 10.58
C VAL A 4 12.90 1.99 9.27
N ALA A 5 13.60 0.86 9.22
CA ALA A 5 13.52 -0.08 8.12
C ALA A 5 12.45 -1.15 8.44
N PHE A 6 11.43 -1.23 7.59
CA PHE A 6 10.43 -2.28 7.61
C PHE A 6 10.82 -3.37 6.63
N SER A 7 10.73 -4.62 7.06
CA SER A 7 10.95 -5.79 6.20
C SER A 7 10.00 -6.91 6.55
N VAL A 8 9.73 -7.80 5.59
CA VAL A 8 9.11 -9.09 5.82
C VAL A 8 10.22 -10.14 5.83
N THR A 9 10.36 -10.86 6.93
CA THR A 9 11.44 -11.81 7.14
C THR A 9 11.03 -13.26 6.93
N ARG A 10 9.70 -13.51 6.95
CA ARG A 10 9.11 -14.82 6.70
C ARG A 10 7.74 -14.66 6.07
N VAL A 11 7.46 -15.48 5.08
CA VAL A 11 6.15 -15.66 4.45
C VAL A 11 5.77 -17.13 4.55
N LYS A 12 4.69 -17.45 5.28
CA LYS A 12 4.06 -18.76 5.26
C LYS A 12 2.70 -18.63 4.58
N GLY A 13 2.49 -19.36 3.49
CA GLY A 13 1.25 -19.27 2.71
C GLY A 13 1.31 -20.04 1.39
N PRO A 14 0.16 -20.16 0.70
CA PRO A 14 0.06 -20.97 -0.52
C PRO A 14 0.87 -20.39 -1.70
N GLY A 15 0.91 -19.08 -1.83
CA GLY A 15 1.51 -18.36 -2.96
C GLY A 15 2.66 -17.45 -2.57
N GLN A 16 3.08 -16.65 -3.54
CA GLN A 16 4.06 -15.59 -3.39
C GLN A 16 3.40 -14.33 -2.85
N VAL A 17 4.21 -13.47 -2.23
CA VAL A 17 3.77 -12.18 -1.70
C VAL A 17 4.77 -11.13 -2.12
N GLU A 18 4.27 -10.05 -2.68
CA GLU A 18 5.03 -8.84 -2.98
C GLU A 18 4.38 -7.64 -2.28
N ALA A 19 5.21 -6.78 -1.68
CA ALA A 19 4.78 -5.50 -1.12
C ALA A 19 5.65 -4.39 -1.69
N PHE A 20 5.01 -3.33 -2.20
CA PHE A 20 5.70 -2.28 -2.94
C PHE A 20 4.98 -0.94 -2.89
N ILE A 21 5.73 0.12 -3.18
CA ILE A 21 5.20 1.47 -3.42
C ILE A 21 5.36 1.78 -4.90
N THR A 22 4.32 2.35 -5.51
CA THR A 22 4.43 2.98 -6.81
C THR A 22 4.66 4.47 -6.61
N GLN A 23 5.81 4.95 -7.04
CA GLN A 23 6.17 6.36 -6.97
C GLN A 23 5.50 7.18 -8.07
N THR A 24 5.55 8.52 -7.96
CA THR A 24 4.83 9.48 -8.81
C THR A 24 5.06 9.27 -10.31
N PHE A 25 6.22 8.80 -10.72
CA PHE A 25 6.57 8.56 -12.13
C PHE A 25 6.53 7.07 -12.50
N GLY A 26 5.87 6.26 -11.70
CA GLY A 26 5.66 4.84 -11.98
C GLY A 26 6.82 3.93 -11.57
N ALA A 27 7.92 4.46 -11.00
CA ALA A 27 8.95 3.61 -10.43
C ALA A 27 8.38 2.78 -9.27
N VAL A 28 8.78 1.52 -9.18
CA VAL A 28 8.37 0.61 -8.11
C VAL A 28 9.50 0.43 -7.12
N GLU A 29 9.22 0.70 -5.85
CA GLU A 29 10.11 0.43 -4.73
C GLU A 29 9.58 -0.76 -3.94
N MET A 30 10.40 -1.81 -3.82
CA MET A 30 10.01 -3.07 -3.19
C MET A 30 10.31 -3.06 -1.70
N MET A 31 9.31 -3.34 -0.87
CA MET A 31 9.47 -3.66 0.54
C MET A 31 9.62 -5.17 0.76
N CYS A 32 8.91 -5.96 -0.02
CA CYS A 32 8.94 -7.42 0.07
C CYS A 32 8.81 -8.02 -1.33
N ASP A 33 9.76 -8.88 -1.69
CA ASP A 33 9.66 -9.83 -2.80
C ASP A 33 9.98 -11.22 -2.27
N SER A 34 8.96 -12.03 -2.07
CA SER A 34 9.11 -13.39 -1.53
C SER A 34 9.83 -14.36 -2.47
N GLN A 35 10.20 -13.90 -3.69
CA GLN A 35 11.02 -14.62 -4.67
C GLN A 35 12.42 -14.04 -4.84
N ALA A 36 12.79 -13.03 -4.04
CA ALA A 36 14.09 -12.39 -4.14
C ALA A 36 15.24 -13.40 -4.08
N ARG A 37 16.34 -13.07 -4.72
CA ARG A 37 17.56 -13.89 -4.64
C ARG A 37 18.03 -13.91 -3.18
N GLY A 38 18.17 -15.09 -2.60
CA GLY A 38 18.57 -15.26 -1.21
C GLY A 38 17.42 -15.70 -0.28
N THR A 39 16.20 -15.77 -0.78
CA THR A 39 15.12 -16.44 -0.06
C THR A 39 15.31 -17.96 -0.12
N GLN A 40 14.99 -18.61 1.01
CA GLN A 40 14.96 -20.06 1.12
C GLN A 40 13.51 -20.51 1.21
N GLU A 41 13.13 -21.53 0.43
CA GLU A 41 11.82 -22.14 0.51
C GLU A 41 11.89 -23.48 1.23
N SER A 42 10.97 -23.70 2.13
CA SER A 42 10.74 -24.95 2.86
C SER A 42 9.23 -25.23 2.95
N THR A 43 8.87 -26.34 3.58
CA THR A 43 7.46 -26.69 3.82
C THR A 43 7.28 -26.98 5.30
N GLN A 44 6.28 -26.35 5.92
CA GLN A 44 5.87 -26.61 7.30
C GLN A 44 4.38 -26.94 7.32
N ASP A 45 4.02 -28.08 7.87
CA ASP A 45 2.61 -28.58 7.93
C ASP A 45 1.90 -28.58 6.56
N GLY A 46 2.64 -28.91 5.49
CA GLY A 46 2.12 -28.92 4.13
C GLY A 46 2.02 -27.54 3.47
N VAL A 47 2.33 -26.46 4.17
CA VAL A 47 2.30 -25.07 3.67
C VAL A 47 3.71 -24.60 3.36
N ARG A 48 3.87 -23.85 2.27
CA ARG A 48 5.16 -23.24 1.90
C ARG A 48 5.56 -22.14 2.88
N VAL A 49 6.84 -22.16 3.23
CA VAL A 49 7.46 -21.15 4.08
C VAL A 49 8.69 -20.61 3.35
N ARG A 50 8.75 -19.31 3.20
CA ARG A 50 9.89 -18.58 2.64
C ARG A 50 10.49 -17.71 3.72
N THR A 51 11.81 -17.74 3.81
CA THR A 51 12.59 -16.93 4.77
C THR A 51 13.81 -16.33 4.09
N GLY A 52 14.32 -15.24 4.63
CA GLY A 52 15.53 -14.60 4.13
C GLY A 52 15.35 -13.11 3.87
N ASP A 53 16.24 -12.55 3.06
CA ASP A 53 16.18 -11.16 2.66
C ASP A 53 15.21 -11.01 1.48
N MET A 54 14.04 -10.47 1.77
CA MET A 54 12.99 -10.22 0.79
C MET A 54 12.89 -8.73 0.40
N GLY A 55 13.80 -7.90 0.90
CA GLY A 55 13.80 -6.46 0.74
C GLY A 55 13.39 -5.72 2.01
N SER A 56 13.48 -4.40 1.95
CA SER A 56 13.09 -3.52 3.05
C SER A 56 12.70 -2.14 2.51
N LEU A 57 11.81 -1.48 3.25
CA LEU A 57 11.45 -0.08 3.04
C LEU A 57 11.94 0.74 4.21
N GLU A 58 12.76 1.76 3.94
CA GLU A 58 13.24 2.67 4.97
C GLU A 58 12.40 3.96 4.97
N LEU A 59 11.85 4.29 6.13
CA LEU A 59 11.02 5.47 6.33
C LEU A 59 11.61 6.35 7.44
N PRO A 60 11.57 7.69 7.30
CA PRO A 60 11.83 8.59 8.42
C PRO A 60 10.91 8.25 9.60
N LEU A 61 11.35 8.50 10.83
CA LEU A 61 10.45 8.39 11.99
C LEU A 61 9.28 9.35 11.83
N GLN A 62 8.07 8.90 12.17
CA GLN A 62 6.79 9.60 12.00
C GLN A 62 6.30 9.72 10.54
N ALA A 63 6.99 9.13 9.58
CA ALA A 63 6.48 9.05 8.23
C ALA A 63 5.29 8.07 8.13
N HIS A 64 4.41 8.36 7.19
CA HIS A 64 3.30 7.50 6.79
C HIS A 64 3.40 7.24 5.29
N THR A 65 3.25 6.00 4.88
CA THR A 65 3.22 5.62 3.48
C THR A 65 2.24 4.49 3.25
N HIS A 66 1.80 4.36 2.03
CA HIS A 66 0.84 3.34 1.63
C HIS A 66 1.52 2.31 0.73
N LEU A 67 1.40 1.05 1.10
CA LEU A 67 1.91 -0.09 0.37
C LEU A 67 0.81 -0.75 -0.45
N SER A 68 1.18 -1.21 -1.64
CA SER A 68 0.42 -2.20 -2.38
C SER A 68 0.92 -3.59 -2.01
N TRP A 69 0.00 -4.51 -1.72
CA TRP A 69 0.31 -5.90 -1.43
C TRP A 69 -0.31 -6.79 -2.49
N ALA A 70 0.49 -7.61 -3.12
CA ALA A 70 0.06 -8.60 -4.10
C ALA A 70 0.24 -10.02 -3.54
N PHE A 71 -0.79 -10.83 -3.68
CA PHE A 71 -0.80 -12.23 -3.26
C PHE A 71 -1.09 -13.09 -4.48
N ALA A 72 -0.25 -14.09 -4.72
CA ALA A 72 -0.34 -14.90 -5.91
C ALA A 72 -1.56 -15.84 -5.90
N ASP A 73 -1.82 -16.49 -4.78
CA ASP A 73 -2.83 -17.55 -4.67
C ASP A 73 -3.76 -17.28 -3.48
N ALA A 74 -4.98 -17.82 -3.53
CA ALA A 74 -5.93 -17.75 -2.41
C ALA A 74 -5.47 -18.60 -1.22
N GLY A 75 -5.87 -18.21 -0.02
CA GLY A 75 -5.62 -18.94 1.22
C GLY A 75 -5.12 -18.08 2.37
N VAL A 76 -4.59 -18.71 3.40
CA VAL A 76 -4.13 -18.09 4.63
C VAL A 76 -2.63 -17.81 4.56
N TYR A 77 -2.24 -16.59 4.88
CA TYR A 77 -0.85 -16.14 4.94
C TYR A 77 -0.50 -15.66 6.34
N GLU A 78 0.70 -16.00 6.79
CA GLU A 78 1.37 -15.46 7.96
C GLU A 78 2.65 -14.74 7.48
N LEU A 79 2.76 -13.46 7.79
CA LEU A 79 3.88 -12.61 7.38
C LEU A 79 4.59 -12.09 8.63
N ASP A 80 5.83 -12.51 8.88
CA ASP A 80 6.62 -11.96 9.98
C ASP A 80 7.23 -10.62 9.56
N VAL A 81 6.76 -9.56 10.18
CA VAL A 81 7.17 -8.17 9.91
C VAL A 81 8.15 -7.73 11.00
N LEU A 82 9.25 -7.13 10.57
CA LEU A 82 10.27 -6.54 11.42
C LEU A 82 10.34 -5.03 11.15
N ALA A 83 10.32 -4.23 12.22
CA ALA A 83 10.64 -2.81 12.21
C ALA A 83 11.96 -2.59 12.95
N MET A 84 13.00 -2.22 12.21
CA MET A 84 14.37 -2.03 12.71
C MET A 84 14.71 -0.54 12.72
N PRO A 85 14.79 0.11 13.90
CA PRO A 85 15.22 1.51 13.98
C PRO A 85 16.67 1.68 13.55
N ARG A 86 16.97 2.81 12.89
CA ARG A 86 18.31 3.22 12.48
C ARG A 86 18.56 4.64 12.94
N ASN A 87 19.74 4.91 13.50
CA ASN A 87 20.13 6.24 14.01
C ASN A 87 19.05 6.85 14.93
N ALA A 88 18.33 6.00 15.66
CA ALA A 88 17.17 6.40 16.44
C ALA A 88 17.59 6.96 17.81
N PRO A 89 16.76 7.83 18.42
CA PRO A 89 16.98 8.31 19.78
C PRO A 89 17.03 7.17 20.80
N GLU A 90 17.66 7.45 21.94
CA GLU A 90 17.70 6.50 23.07
C GLU A 90 16.27 6.10 23.50
N GLY A 91 16.10 4.83 23.83
CA GLY A 91 14.81 4.25 24.24
C GLY A 91 13.94 3.74 23.09
N VAL A 92 14.26 4.04 21.83
CA VAL A 92 13.58 3.44 20.67
C VAL A 92 14.03 1.98 20.51
N ARG A 93 13.07 1.08 20.34
CA ARG A 93 13.30 -0.37 20.30
C ARG A 93 12.79 -0.94 18.98
N GLN A 94 13.47 -1.97 18.46
CA GLN A 94 12.94 -2.77 17.35
C GLN A 94 11.63 -3.43 17.73
N ALA A 95 10.82 -3.74 16.74
CA ALA A 95 9.58 -4.49 16.90
C ALA A 95 9.49 -5.59 15.86
N GLN A 96 8.91 -6.72 16.26
CA GLN A 96 8.60 -7.83 15.37
C GLN A 96 7.21 -8.36 15.69
N GLY A 97 6.50 -8.85 14.68
CA GLY A 97 5.18 -9.46 14.86
C GLY A 97 4.71 -10.15 13.59
N THR A 98 3.71 -11.01 13.74
CA THR A 98 3.12 -11.75 12.62
C THR A 98 1.82 -11.07 12.18
N LEU A 99 1.76 -10.67 10.92
CA LEU A 99 0.55 -10.20 10.25
C LEU A 99 -0.18 -11.40 9.64
N HIS A 100 -1.47 -11.52 9.93
CA HIS A 100 -2.33 -12.55 9.36
C HIS A 100 -3.17 -11.98 8.22
N VAL A 101 -3.11 -12.62 7.05
CA VAL A 101 -3.88 -12.22 5.87
C VAL A 101 -4.66 -13.42 5.34
N VAL A 102 -5.93 -13.24 5.04
CA VAL A 102 -6.77 -14.26 4.38
C VAL A 102 -7.18 -13.73 3.02
N VAL A 103 -6.80 -14.43 1.97
CA VAL A 103 -6.92 -14.01 0.57
C VAL A 103 -7.90 -14.89 -0.15
N GLY A 104 -8.91 -14.29 -0.77
CA GLY A 104 -9.87 -14.97 -1.64
C GLY A 104 -10.83 -15.92 -0.93
N GLU A 105 -10.72 -16.09 0.38
CA GLU A 105 -11.49 -17.03 1.20
C GLU A 105 -12.26 -16.33 2.33
N ASP A 106 -13.16 -17.08 2.99
CA ASP A 106 -13.83 -16.61 4.22
C ASP A 106 -12.83 -16.61 5.39
N PRO A 107 -12.63 -15.46 6.06
CA PRO A 107 -11.71 -15.36 7.18
C PRO A 107 -12.18 -16.05 8.46
N ALA A 108 -13.43 -16.56 8.55
CA ALA A 108 -14.02 -17.07 9.77
C ALA A 108 -13.26 -18.29 10.33
N GLU A 109 -12.78 -19.19 9.47
CA GLU A 109 -12.00 -20.34 9.90
C GLU A 109 -10.63 -19.94 10.48
N ALA A 110 -9.93 -19.02 9.82
CA ALA A 110 -8.67 -18.49 10.33
C ALA A 110 -8.86 -17.71 11.63
N ALA A 111 -9.95 -16.93 11.75
CA ALA A 111 -10.30 -16.24 12.98
C ALA A 111 -10.54 -17.20 14.15
N SER A 112 -11.22 -18.32 13.89
CA SER A 112 -11.44 -19.36 14.91
C SER A 112 -10.14 -19.99 15.41
N ARG A 113 -9.16 -20.17 14.53
CA ARG A 113 -7.82 -20.71 14.89
C ARG A 113 -7.01 -19.73 15.75
N LEU A 114 -7.13 -18.41 15.50
CA LEU A 114 -6.45 -17.37 16.29
C LEU A 114 -7.12 -17.12 17.64
N GLY A 115 -8.37 -17.57 17.83
CA GLY A 115 -9.10 -17.51 19.10
C GLY A 115 -10.16 -16.42 19.18
N THR A 116 -10.84 -16.38 20.33
CA THR A 116 -12.11 -15.66 20.52
C THR A 116 -12.04 -14.12 20.43
N ASN A 117 -10.87 -13.52 20.52
CA ASN A 117 -10.70 -12.06 20.47
C ASN A 117 -10.03 -11.60 19.17
N THR A 118 -10.26 -12.34 18.06
CA THR A 118 -9.69 -11.98 16.76
C THR A 118 -10.54 -10.91 16.10
N THR A 119 -9.88 -9.86 15.63
CA THR A 119 -10.47 -8.81 14.81
C THR A 119 -10.28 -9.16 13.33
N VAL A 120 -11.36 -9.09 12.54
CA VAL A 120 -11.30 -9.25 11.08
C VAL A 120 -11.56 -7.89 10.44
N LEU A 121 -10.60 -7.42 9.64
CA LEU A 121 -10.68 -6.18 8.88
C LEU A 121 -10.86 -6.52 7.40
N ALA A 122 -12.09 -6.37 6.89
CA ALA A 122 -12.47 -6.72 5.52
C ALA A 122 -12.73 -5.50 4.63
N SER A 123 -12.66 -4.30 5.20
CA SER A 123 -12.87 -3.04 4.50
C SER A 123 -12.31 -1.88 5.30
N GLY A 124 -12.16 -0.71 4.65
CA GLY A 124 -11.63 0.49 5.26
C GLY A 124 -10.11 0.60 5.14
N HIS A 125 -9.53 1.54 5.87
CA HIS A 125 -8.11 1.83 5.90
C HIS A 125 -7.48 1.21 7.15
N ALA A 126 -6.33 0.56 6.97
CA ALA A 126 -5.58 -0.04 8.06
C ALA A 126 -4.08 0.14 7.84
N ASP A 127 -3.38 0.64 8.85
CA ASP A 127 -1.95 0.87 8.84
C ASP A 127 -1.23 -0.12 9.76
N ILE A 128 -0.08 -0.63 9.33
CA ILE A 128 0.87 -1.27 10.23
C ILE A 128 1.67 -0.15 10.91
N ALA A 129 1.45 0.06 12.20
CA ALA A 129 2.07 1.13 12.95
C ALA A 129 3.16 0.60 13.89
N PHE A 130 4.32 1.25 13.83
CA PHE A 130 5.44 0.98 14.71
C PHE A 130 5.40 1.89 15.95
N LYS A 131 5.25 1.29 17.12
CA LYS A 131 5.28 1.96 18.44
C LYS A 131 6.71 1.97 18.96
N ALA A 132 7.48 2.95 18.55
CA ALA A 132 8.94 3.01 18.68
C ALA A 132 9.46 2.79 20.11
N TYR A 133 8.86 3.44 21.12
CA TYR A 133 9.32 3.36 22.50
C TYR A 133 8.88 2.10 23.25
N THR A 134 7.84 1.43 22.76
CA THR A 134 7.37 0.16 23.34
C THR A 134 7.88 -1.07 22.61
N GLY A 135 8.45 -0.91 21.42
CA GLY A 135 8.91 -2.00 20.56
C GLY A 135 7.76 -2.91 20.13
N ARG A 136 6.62 -2.31 19.70
CA ARG A 136 5.44 -3.06 19.27
C ARG A 136 5.01 -2.66 17.86
N LEU A 137 4.48 -3.64 17.12
CA LEU A 137 3.70 -3.43 15.92
C LEU A 137 2.23 -3.59 16.25
N VAL A 138 1.40 -2.68 15.75
CA VAL A 138 -0.06 -2.70 15.89
C VAL A 138 -0.70 -2.40 14.54
N ILE A 139 -1.95 -2.80 14.35
CA ILE A 139 -2.79 -2.30 13.25
C ILE A 139 -3.57 -1.10 13.76
N ARG A 140 -3.53 0.00 13.01
CA ARG A 140 -4.34 1.19 13.27
C ARG A 140 -5.41 1.32 12.21
N THR A 141 -6.63 1.55 12.62
CA THR A 141 -7.75 1.88 11.76
C THR A 141 -8.30 3.25 12.11
N ASP A 142 -8.74 4.00 11.12
CA ASP A 142 -9.48 5.25 11.31
C ASP A 142 -10.91 5.10 10.75
N SER A 143 -11.89 5.43 11.56
CA SER A 143 -13.28 5.45 11.13
C SER A 143 -13.97 6.67 11.75
N GLY A 144 -14.33 7.63 10.89
CA GLY A 144 -15.00 8.86 11.31
C GLY A 144 -14.19 9.72 12.29
N GLY A 145 -12.85 9.75 12.12
CA GLY A 145 -11.93 10.50 12.98
C GLY A 145 -11.60 9.79 14.30
N LYS A 146 -12.07 8.56 14.50
CA LYS A 146 -11.73 7.73 15.66
C LYS A 146 -10.66 6.71 15.27
N VAL A 147 -9.46 6.89 15.78
CA VAL A 147 -8.36 5.93 15.65
C VAL A 147 -8.54 4.78 16.65
N THR A 148 -8.46 3.55 16.16
CA THR A 148 -8.47 2.33 16.98
C THR A 148 -7.19 1.54 16.74
N GLU A 149 -6.55 1.07 17.80
CA GLU A 149 -5.37 0.19 17.71
C GLU A 149 -5.79 -1.26 17.98
N HIS A 150 -5.36 -2.16 17.12
CA HIS A 150 -5.61 -3.59 17.20
C HIS A 150 -4.27 -4.33 17.37
N ASP A 151 -4.28 -5.39 18.14
CA ASP A 151 -3.11 -6.26 18.31
C ASP A 151 -2.80 -6.97 16.98
N LEU A 152 -1.56 -6.85 16.49
CA LEU A 152 -1.14 -7.43 15.20
C LEU A 152 -1.39 -8.94 15.16
N ALA A 153 -1.03 -9.67 16.24
CA ALA A 153 -1.15 -11.12 16.30
C ALA A 153 -2.59 -11.62 16.39
N ARG A 154 -3.57 -10.71 16.64
CA ARG A 154 -4.99 -11.04 16.77
C ARG A 154 -5.85 -10.31 15.72
N THR A 155 -5.22 -9.81 14.67
CA THR A 155 -5.92 -9.11 13.60
C THR A 155 -5.70 -9.84 12.28
N ILE A 156 -6.78 -10.07 11.56
CA ILE A 156 -6.77 -10.62 10.20
C ILE A 156 -7.12 -9.52 9.23
N ILE A 157 -6.29 -9.33 8.22
CA ILE A 157 -6.63 -8.55 7.03
C ILE A 157 -7.28 -9.51 6.03
N ALA A 158 -8.54 -9.27 5.71
CA ALA A 158 -9.27 -10.07 4.72
C ALA A 158 -9.19 -9.40 3.34
N VAL A 159 -8.60 -10.11 2.37
CA VAL A 159 -8.47 -9.69 0.97
C VAL A 159 -9.52 -10.48 0.16
N PRO A 160 -10.64 -9.85 -0.21
CA PRO A 160 -11.74 -10.57 -0.84
C PRO A 160 -11.40 -11.09 -2.25
N SER A 161 -12.08 -12.15 -2.71
CA SER A 161 -11.89 -12.74 -4.04
C SER A 161 -12.07 -11.74 -5.20
N ARG A 162 -12.91 -10.71 -5.03
CA ARG A 162 -13.10 -9.62 -6.03
C ARG A 162 -11.86 -8.78 -6.28
N THR A 163 -10.81 -8.88 -5.46
CA THR A 163 -9.53 -8.19 -5.65
C THR A 163 -8.59 -8.90 -6.61
N LEU A 164 -8.97 -10.07 -7.12
CA LEU A 164 -8.21 -10.76 -8.17
C LEU A 164 -8.24 -9.94 -9.46
N GLN A 165 -7.04 -9.60 -9.95
CA GLN A 165 -6.87 -8.70 -11.10
C GLN A 165 -5.83 -9.24 -12.05
N GLU A 166 -6.00 -8.92 -13.35
CA GLU A 166 -5.00 -9.19 -14.37
C GLU A 166 -3.81 -8.25 -14.24
N VAL A 167 -2.62 -8.83 -14.32
CA VAL A 167 -1.36 -8.07 -14.40
C VAL A 167 -1.14 -7.65 -15.86
N PRO A 168 -1.01 -6.35 -16.17
CA PRO A 168 -0.79 -5.88 -17.53
C PRO A 168 0.42 -6.55 -18.22
N ALA A 169 0.27 -6.77 -19.54
CA ALA A 169 1.32 -7.36 -20.35
C ALA A 169 2.44 -6.35 -20.62
N GLY A 170 3.37 -6.20 -19.71
CA GLY A 170 4.49 -5.25 -19.79
C GLY A 170 4.36 -4.09 -18.80
N GLY A 171 5.37 -3.21 -18.81
CA GLY A 171 5.44 -2.09 -17.87
C GLY A 171 5.98 -2.50 -16.50
N GLN A 172 5.87 -1.57 -15.58
CA GLN A 172 6.47 -1.61 -14.23
C GLN A 172 6.00 -2.75 -13.32
N TYR A 173 4.83 -3.36 -13.61
CA TYR A 173 4.27 -4.45 -12.82
C TYR A 173 4.55 -5.85 -13.40
N GLY A 174 5.44 -5.95 -14.40
CA GLY A 174 5.79 -7.22 -15.05
C GLY A 174 6.29 -8.30 -14.07
N PHE A 175 6.87 -7.90 -12.93
CA PHE A 175 7.32 -8.81 -11.88
C PHE A 175 6.20 -9.64 -11.23
N LEU A 176 4.95 -9.13 -11.24
CA LEU A 176 3.79 -9.84 -10.69
C LEU A 176 3.26 -10.97 -11.60
N ARG A 177 3.61 -11.00 -12.88
CA ARG A 177 2.97 -11.91 -13.86
C ARG A 177 3.29 -13.39 -13.68
N GLY A 178 4.43 -13.68 -13.07
CA GLY A 178 4.90 -15.05 -12.84
C GLY A 178 4.51 -15.60 -11.47
N SER A 179 3.89 -14.80 -10.62
CA SER A 179 3.74 -15.07 -9.20
C SER A 179 2.73 -16.19 -8.91
N SER A 180 1.61 -16.26 -9.62
CA SER A 180 0.59 -17.27 -9.38
C SER A 180 0.79 -18.52 -10.24
N ARG A 181 0.57 -19.68 -9.61
CA ARG A 181 0.51 -20.99 -10.30
C ARG A 181 -0.92 -21.33 -10.75
N GLU A 182 -1.92 -20.88 -10.00
CA GLU A 182 -3.33 -21.15 -10.26
C GLU A 182 -3.94 -20.14 -11.23
N HIS A 183 -3.57 -18.88 -11.09
CA HIS A 183 -4.10 -17.75 -11.86
C HIS A 183 -3.03 -17.06 -12.69
N ARG A 184 -2.54 -17.74 -13.73
CA ARG A 184 -1.45 -17.20 -14.57
C ARG A 184 -1.73 -15.80 -15.07
N GLY A 185 -0.88 -14.85 -14.69
CA GLY A 185 -1.01 -13.45 -15.06
C GLY A 185 -2.03 -12.66 -14.24
N GLN A 186 -2.55 -13.23 -13.15
CA GLN A 186 -3.44 -12.56 -12.21
C GLN A 186 -2.85 -12.60 -10.80
N VAL A 187 -3.21 -11.64 -9.96
CA VAL A 187 -2.87 -11.58 -8.52
C VAL A 187 -4.04 -10.99 -7.74
N TYR A 188 -4.15 -11.36 -6.48
CA TYR A 188 -5.01 -10.65 -5.52
C TYR A 188 -4.27 -9.41 -5.07
N LEU A 189 -4.88 -8.24 -5.25
CA LEU A 189 -4.25 -6.97 -4.94
C LEU A 189 -4.98 -6.27 -3.80
N LEU A 190 -4.29 -6.13 -2.67
CA LEU A 190 -4.65 -5.22 -1.59
C LEU A 190 -3.83 -3.95 -1.81
N ALA A 191 -4.43 -2.94 -2.43
CA ALA A 191 -3.68 -1.81 -2.93
C ALA A 191 -4.41 -0.50 -2.77
N GLN A 192 -3.61 0.52 -2.74
CA GLN A 192 -4.03 1.85 -3.15
C GLN A 192 -3.96 2.04 -4.68
N ALA A 193 -3.06 1.35 -5.37
CA ALA A 193 -2.95 1.40 -6.82
C ALA A 193 -3.53 0.13 -7.44
N VAL A 194 -4.58 0.25 -8.20
CA VAL A 194 -5.01 -0.78 -9.14
C VAL A 194 -4.03 -0.76 -10.31
N LEU A 195 -3.58 -1.94 -10.76
CA LEU A 195 -2.70 -2.06 -11.91
C LEU A 195 -3.33 -1.40 -13.15
N GLY A 196 -3.03 -0.11 -13.36
CA GLY A 196 -3.59 0.70 -14.45
C GLY A 196 -4.91 1.44 -14.19
N LYS A 197 -5.48 1.33 -12.97
CA LYS A 197 -6.61 2.18 -12.53
C LYS A 197 -6.47 2.43 -11.03
N HIS A 198 -6.41 3.69 -10.64
CA HIS A 198 -6.48 4.05 -9.24
C HIS A 198 -7.87 3.75 -8.67
N VAL A 199 -7.93 3.06 -7.54
CA VAL A 199 -9.18 2.91 -6.77
C VAL A 199 -8.90 3.25 -5.31
N HIS A 200 -9.08 4.52 -5.00
CA HIS A 200 -9.38 4.95 -3.65
C HIS A 200 -10.90 5.05 -3.55
N GLY A 201 -11.57 3.99 -3.09
CA GLY A 201 -13.01 4.00 -3.09
C GLY A 201 -13.56 4.42 -4.47
N GLU A 202 -14.53 5.34 -4.52
CA GLU A 202 -15.04 5.87 -5.79
C GLU A 202 -14.20 7.05 -6.34
N ILE A 203 -13.28 7.63 -5.53
CA ILE A 203 -12.50 8.82 -5.92
C ILE A 203 -11.06 8.70 -5.39
N ASP A 204 -10.07 8.75 -6.30
CA ASP A 204 -8.66 8.89 -5.94
C ASP A 204 -8.41 10.31 -5.38
N PRO A 205 -8.01 10.47 -4.11
CA PRO A 205 -7.73 11.79 -3.53
C PRO A 205 -6.45 12.43 -4.10
N HIS A 206 -5.57 11.68 -4.75
CA HIS A 206 -4.28 12.15 -5.24
C HIS A 206 -4.35 12.82 -6.61
N ILE A 207 -5.39 13.63 -6.82
CA ILE A 207 -5.65 14.33 -8.09
C ILE A 207 -4.48 15.23 -8.53
N TRP A 208 -3.67 15.71 -7.56
CA TRP A 208 -2.53 16.60 -7.81
C TRP A 208 -1.33 15.94 -8.50
N HIS A 209 -1.29 14.61 -8.62
CA HIS A 209 -0.26 13.89 -9.38
C HIS A 209 -0.54 13.81 -10.88
N SER A 210 -1.69 14.30 -11.33
CA SER A 210 -2.09 14.28 -12.73
C SER A 210 -2.31 15.71 -13.24
N VAL A 211 -1.52 16.13 -14.24
CA VAL A 211 -1.69 17.46 -14.84
C VAL A 211 -3.12 17.68 -15.35
N PRO A 212 -3.78 16.75 -16.08
CA PRO A 212 -5.18 16.89 -16.45
C PRO A 212 -6.13 17.10 -15.26
N ASN A 213 -5.92 16.37 -14.16
CA ASN A 213 -6.75 16.51 -12.97
C ASN A 213 -6.51 17.85 -12.26
N MET A 214 -5.27 18.32 -12.21
CA MET A 214 -4.95 19.65 -11.67
C MET A 214 -5.58 20.78 -12.48
N LYS A 215 -5.62 20.64 -13.80
CA LYS A 215 -6.34 21.57 -14.68
C LYS A 215 -7.83 21.60 -14.39
N ALA A 216 -8.46 20.43 -14.23
CA ALA A 216 -9.87 20.33 -13.86
C ALA A 216 -10.15 20.93 -12.47
N ALA A 217 -9.27 20.66 -11.49
CA ALA A 217 -9.39 21.23 -10.14
C ALA A 217 -9.29 22.76 -10.15
N ALA A 218 -8.34 23.34 -10.92
CA ALA A 218 -8.18 24.78 -11.06
C ALA A 218 -9.46 25.44 -11.63
N GLN A 219 -10.12 24.80 -12.58
CA GLN A 219 -11.39 25.29 -13.14
C GLN A 219 -12.52 25.27 -12.11
N VAL A 220 -12.66 24.17 -11.36
CA VAL A 220 -13.68 24.04 -10.30
C VAL A 220 -13.45 25.09 -9.21
N MET A 221 -12.19 25.31 -8.79
CA MET A 221 -11.86 26.35 -7.80
C MET A 221 -12.21 27.76 -8.31
N ARG A 222 -11.90 28.08 -9.57
CA ARG A 222 -12.27 29.33 -10.20
C ARG A 222 -13.79 29.58 -10.14
N ASP A 223 -14.57 28.56 -10.51
CA ASP A 223 -16.03 28.70 -10.57
C ASP A 223 -16.62 28.89 -9.16
N ALA A 224 -16.14 28.13 -8.18
CA ALA A 224 -16.58 28.28 -6.80
C ALA A 224 -16.20 29.65 -6.19
N LEU A 225 -15.00 30.18 -6.52
CA LEU A 225 -14.58 31.50 -6.08
C LEU A 225 -15.42 32.59 -6.75
N ALA A 226 -15.70 32.49 -8.05
CA ALA A 226 -16.53 33.42 -8.78
C ALA A 226 -17.97 33.46 -8.28
N GLU A 227 -18.51 32.34 -7.84
CA GLU A 227 -19.85 32.24 -7.22
C GLU A 227 -19.87 32.90 -5.85
N THR A 228 -18.82 32.71 -5.04
CA THR A 228 -18.71 33.23 -3.67
C THR A 228 -18.37 34.72 -3.62
N ASP A 229 -17.52 35.18 -4.56
CA ASP A 229 -17.07 36.58 -4.70
C ASP A 229 -17.20 37.05 -6.18
N PRO A 230 -18.41 37.42 -6.63
CA PRO A 230 -18.63 37.88 -8.00
C PRO A 230 -17.76 39.06 -8.46
N PRO A 231 -17.42 40.06 -7.61
CA PRO A 231 -16.50 41.12 -7.99
C PRO A 231 -15.10 40.63 -8.37
N GLY A 232 -14.62 39.52 -7.81
CA GLY A 232 -13.32 38.94 -8.09
C GLY A 232 -13.24 38.05 -9.34
N THR A 233 -14.36 37.78 -10.03
CA THR A 233 -14.47 36.84 -11.15
C THR A 233 -13.39 37.02 -12.23
N SER A 234 -13.12 38.25 -12.64
CA SER A 234 -12.10 38.52 -13.67
C SER A 234 -10.67 38.21 -13.21
N LEU A 235 -10.38 38.44 -11.92
CA LEU A 235 -9.10 38.06 -11.31
C LEU A 235 -8.92 36.56 -11.22
N TYR A 236 -9.96 35.84 -10.82
CA TYR A 236 -9.93 34.37 -10.73
C TYR A 236 -9.76 33.75 -12.12
N ALA A 237 -10.45 34.26 -13.13
CA ALA A 237 -10.29 33.82 -14.52
C ALA A 237 -8.84 34.01 -15.02
N ALA A 238 -8.28 35.20 -14.86
CA ALA A 238 -6.91 35.50 -15.28
C ALA A 238 -5.86 34.63 -14.58
N ASN A 239 -6.01 34.42 -13.26
CA ASN A 239 -5.12 33.55 -12.51
C ASN A 239 -5.24 32.08 -12.96
N THR A 240 -6.46 31.60 -13.22
CA THR A 240 -6.67 30.24 -13.72
C THR A 240 -6.03 30.05 -15.09
N GLU A 241 -6.18 30.99 -16.00
CA GLU A 241 -5.51 30.93 -17.33
C GLU A 241 -3.98 30.86 -17.21
N ARG A 242 -3.39 31.61 -16.26
CA ARG A 242 -1.95 31.52 -15.99
C ARG A 242 -1.55 30.12 -15.48
N VAL A 243 -2.27 29.58 -14.48
CA VAL A 243 -2.03 28.25 -13.96
C VAL A 243 -2.20 27.17 -15.04
N MET A 244 -3.19 27.32 -15.90
CA MET A 244 -3.42 26.38 -17.02
C MET A 244 -2.24 26.31 -17.98
N ARG A 245 -1.63 27.48 -18.30
CA ARG A 245 -0.40 27.53 -19.14
C ARG A 245 0.80 26.88 -18.46
N GLU A 246 1.02 27.20 -17.18
CA GLU A 246 2.11 26.60 -16.40
C GLU A 246 1.98 25.07 -16.31
N LEU A 247 0.75 24.58 -16.19
CA LEU A 247 0.46 23.13 -16.19
C LEU A 247 0.66 22.50 -17.58
N ASP A 248 0.38 23.22 -18.67
CA ASP A 248 0.65 22.74 -20.03
C ASP A 248 2.16 22.64 -20.30
N GLU A 249 2.94 23.62 -19.85
CA GLU A 249 4.41 23.60 -19.94
C GLU A 249 4.96 22.41 -19.16
N LEU A 250 4.48 22.19 -17.93
CA LEU A 250 4.88 21.05 -17.10
C LEU A 250 4.52 19.70 -17.76
N ASP A 251 3.33 19.56 -18.34
CA ASP A 251 2.93 18.33 -19.04
C ASP A 251 3.83 18.04 -20.25
N TRP A 252 4.21 19.09 -20.96
CA TRP A 252 5.13 18.99 -22.09
C TRP A 252 6.54 18.58 -21.65
N GLU A 253 7.06 19.16 -20.57
CA GLU A 253 8.36 18.79 -20.00
C GLU A 253 8.37 17.33 -19.55
N ILE A 254 7.34 16.90 -18.80
CA ILE A 254 7.20 15.50 -18.34
C ILE A 254 7.20 14.54 -19.53
N ARG A 255 6.44 14.84 -20.61
CA ARG A 255 6.37 13.98 -21.81
C ARG A 255 7.68 14.00 -22.62
N GLY A 256 8.51 15.02 -22.49
CA GLY A 256 9.81 15.12 -23.17
C GLY A 256 10.93 14.35 -22.46
N ILE A 257 10.70 13.89 -21.22
CA ILE A 257 11.64 13.09 -20.43
C ILE A 257 11.47 11.58 -20.70
N TYR A 258 10.35 11.17 -21.26
CA TYR A 258 9.99 9.81 -21.62
C TYR A 258 9.79 9.65 -23.12
#